data_e34712d1ecb570455edd94b82cabf5d8
#
_entry.id   e34712d1ecb570455edd94b82cabf5d8
#
_cell.length_a   1.000
_cell.length_b   1.000
_cell.length_c   1.000
_cell.angle_alpha   90.00
_cell.angle_beta   90.00
_cell.angle_gamma   90.00
#
_symmetry.space_group_name_H-M   'P 1'
#
loop_
_entity.id
_entity.type
_entity.pdbx_description
1 polymer ?
#
loop_
_entity_poly.entity_id
_entity_poly.type
_entity_poly.pdbx_seq_one_letter_code
_entity_poly.pdbx_strand_id
1 'polypeptide(L)'
;VMCPIVNWKKGPKLKDKLGFDPMDILDALKVGARSVLSVAIACAMAGMIVGTVTLTGLGLKMANGLASLAGNNIYLLMFFTMLASIVLGMGVLTTANYLITSTICAPALINLLCQIRGIGPGVEIPAAIIMSAHLFVFYFGIVADITPPVALAAMAGAAIAKAEPVKTGITATRLAIGAFIVPYIFVLNPSMLMMGAAWYEILFNVATALGGMYILS
;
A
#
# COMPACT_ATOMS: atom_id res chain seq x y z
N VAL A 1 -18.05 13.41 -13.10
CA VAL A 1 -17.76 13.35 -14.54
C VAL A 1 -18.88 12.65 -15.30
N MET A 2 -19.63 11.75 -14.69
CA MET A 2 -20.77 11.03 -15.34
C MET A 2 -22.11 11.79 -15.34
N CYS A 3 -22.33 12.71 -14.40
CA CYS A 3 -23.59 13.48 -14.30
C CYS A 3 -24.01 14.22 -15.57
N PRO A 4 -23.15 14.87 -16.35
CA PRO A 4 -23.56 15.59 -17.56
C PRO A 4 -24.06 14.69 -18.66
N ILE A 5 -23.55 13.45 -18.74
CA ILE A 5 -23.93 12.49 -19.78
C ILE A 5 -25.33 11.92 -19.52
N VAL A 6 -25.68 11.68 -18.24
CA VAL A 6 -26.95 11.10 -17.84
C VAL A 6 -28.11 12.10 -18.01
N ASN A 7 -27.84 13.39 -17.80
CA ASN A 7 -28.88 14.45 -17.86
C ASN A 7 -28.98 15.18 -19.23
N TRP A 8 -28.19 14.78 -20.24
CA TRP A 8 -28.16 15.41 -21.56
C TRP A 8 -29.55 15.49 -22.26
N LYS A 9 -30.50 14.65 -21.89
CA LYS A 9 -31.81 14.57 -22.54
C LYS A 9 -32.92 15.44 -21.93
N LYS A 10 -32.65 16.22 -20.85
CA LYS A 10 -33.69 16.99 -20.14
C LYS A 10 -33.47 18.49 -20.24
N GLY A 11 -34.20 19.16 -21.14
CA GLY A 11 -34.46 20.60 -21.11
C GLY A 11 -33.77 21.49 -22.17
N PRO A 12 -34.32 22.70 -22.43
CA PRO A 12 -33.84 23.63 -23.47
C PRO A 12 -32.68 24.54 -23.01
N LYS A 13 -32.40 24.67 -21.72
CA LYS A 13 -31.30 25.51 -21.20
C LYS A 13 -30.05 24.68 -20.98
N LEU A 14 -28.88 25.33 -21.10
CA LEU A 14 -27.59 24.67 -20.93
C LEU A 14 -27.46 24.01 -19.53
N LYS A 15 -28.00 24.67 -18.52
CA LYS A 15 -28.09 24.18 -17.13
C LYS A 15 -28.90 22.89 -17.05
N ASP A 16 -30.04 22.81 -17.74
CA ASP A 16 -30.92 21.63 -17.74
C ASP A 16 -30.36 20.49 -18.60
N LYS A 17 -29.53 20.81 -19.62
CA LYS A 17 -28.88 19.84 -20.48
C LYS A 17 -27.65 19.21 -19.85
N LEU A 18 -26.85 19.98 -19.12
CA LEU A 18 -25.61 19.52 -18.48
C LEU A 18 -25.85 18.94 -17.09
N GLY A 19 -27.01 19.23 -16.48
CA GLY A 19 -27.35 18.75 -15.13
C GLY A 19 -26.60 19.43 -13.99
N PHE A 20 -25.76 20.45 -14.29
CA PHE A 20 -25.06 21.28 -13.31
C PHE A 20 -24.74 22.66 -13.91
N ASP A 21 -24.51 23.66 -13.06
CA ASP A 21 -24.07 25.00 -13.47
C ASP A 21 -22.56 24.99 -13.81
N PRO A 22 -22.08 25.77 -14.79
CA PRO A 22 -20.63 25.98 -14.97
C PRO A 22 -19.89 26.45 -13.72
N MET A 23 -20.58 27.17 -12.83
CA MET A 23 -20.04 27.59 -11.53
C MET A 23 -19.77 26.42 -10.60
N ASP A 24 -20.53 25.32 -10.71
CA ASP A 24 -20.32 24.10 -9.91
C ASP A 24 -18.97 23.43 -10.23
N ILE A 25 -18.48 23.57 -11.49
CA ILE A 25 -17.15 23.10 -11.89
C ILE A 25 -16.07 23.91 -11.17
N LEU A 26 -16.23 25.23 -11.14
CA LEU A 26 -15.27 26.11 -10.46
C LEU A 26 -15.24 25.85 -8.95
N ASP A 27 -16.40 25.62 -8.34
CA ASP A 27 -16.47 25.27 -6.93
C ASP A 27 -15.91 23.86 -6.64
N ALA A 28 -16.13 22.89 -7.52
CA ALA A 28 -15.52 21.58 -7.44
C ALA A 28 -13.98 21.66 -7.57
N LEU A 29 -13.47 22.46 -8.49
CA LEU A 29 -12.04 22.72 -8.63
C LEU A 29 -11.45 23.39 -7.39
N LYS A 30 -12.17 24.35 -6.81
CA LYS A 30 -11.77 25.06 -5.58
C LYS A 30 -11.72 24.13 -4.37
N VAL A 31 -12.73 23.26 -4.22
CA VAL A 31 -12.73 22.22 -3.16
C VAL A 31 -11.62 21.22 -3.39
N GLY A 32 -11.43 20.77 -4.64
CA GLY A 32 -10.34 19.88 -5.02
C GLY A 32 -8.96 20.48 -4.71
N ALA A 33 -8.74 21.73 -5.06
CA ALA A 33 -7.49 22.43 -4.77
C ALA A 33 -7.20 22.54 -3.26
N ARG A 34 -8.23 22.78 -2.45
CA ARG A 34 -8.11 22.80 -0.98
C ARG A 34 -7.78 21.41 -0.41
N SER A 35 -8.37 20.35 -0.96
CA SER A 35 -8.08 18.97 -0.53
C SER A 35 -6.64 18.57 -0.88
N VAL A 36 -6.14 18.99 -2.05
CA VAL A 36 -4.74 18.73 -2.45
C VAL A 36 -3.75 19.41 -1.50
N LEU A 37 -4.10 20.56 -0.93
CA LEU A 37 -3.22 21.28 -0.01
C LEU A 37 -2.88 20.44 1.24
N SER A 38 -3.86 19.77 1.82
CA SER A 38 -3.63 18.89 2.98
C SER A 38 -2.76 17.69 2.64
N VAL A 39 -2.93 17.11 1.46
CA VAL A 39 -2.09 16.01 0.95
C VAL A 39 -0.66 16.50 0.71
N ALA A 40 -0.49 17.67 0.09
CA ALA A 40 0.83 18.27 -0.16
C ALA A 40 1.60 18.54 1.15
N ILE A 41 0.91 19.07 2.17
CA ILE A 41 1.52 19.29 3.50
C ILE A 41 1.94 17.96 4.12
N ALA A 42 1.08 16.94 4.09
CA ALA A 42 1.40 15.62 4.62
C ALA A 42 2.61 14.99 3.88
N CYS A 43 2.68 15.10 2.55
CA CYS A 43 3.82 14.63 1.78
C CYS A 43 5.10 15.42 2.08
N ALA A 44 5.02 16.73 2.29
CA ALA A 44 6.16 17.55 2.68
C ALA A 44 6.70 17.15 4.06
N MET A 45 5.81 16.92 5.03
CA MET A 45 6.19 16.42 6.35
C MET A 45 6.82 15.02 6.28
N ALA A 46 6.24 14.12 5.50
CA ALA A 46 6.81 12.79 5.26
C ALA A 46 8.19 12.89 4.59
N GLY A 47 8.38 13.80 3.63
CA GLY A 47 9.66 14.08 2.98
C GLY A 47 10.73 14.57 3.97
N MET A 48 10.35 15.40 4.95
CA MET A 48 11.27 15.83 6.02
C MET A 48 11.67 14.64 6.91
N ILE A 49 10.73 13.76 7.26
CA ILE A 49 11.04 12.55 8.04
C ILE A 49 11.98 11.63 7.25
N VAL A 50 11.68 11.38 5.98
CA VAL A 50 12.54 10.58 5.09
C VAL A 50 13.95 11.20 4.98
N GLY A 51 14.03 12.53 4.78
CA GLY A 51 15.29 13.26 4.74
C GLY A 51 16.11 13.09 6.02
N THR A 52 15.49 13.21 7.18
CA THR A 52 16.18 13.02 8.47
C THR A 52 16.62 11.57 8.68
N VAL A 53 15.79 10.60 8.32
CA VAL A 53 16.09 9.16 8.40
C VAL A 53 17.27 8.78 7.50
N THR A 54 17.34 9.33 6.28
CA THR A 54 18.44 9.09 5.33
C THR A 54 19.74 9.77 5.78
N LEU A 55 19.68 11.03 6.19
CA LEU A 55 20.87 11.79 6.63
C LEU A 55 21.48 11.22 7.90
N THR A 56 20.66 10.73 8.83
CA THR A 56 21.13 10.13 10.10
C THR A 56 21.55 8.67 9.94
N GLY A 57 21.28 8.05 8.80
CA GLY A 57 21.47 6.60 8.59
C GLY A 57 20.57 5.72 9.47
N LEU A 58 19.52 6.32 10.06
CA LEU A 58 18.59 5.62 10.94
C LEU A 58 17.87 4.48 10.22
N GLY A 59 17.53 4.68 8.94
CA GLY A 59 16.90 3.65 8.12
C GLY A 59 17.73 2.37 8.02
N LEU A 60 19.05 2.51 7.78
CA LEU A 60 19.98 1.38 7.76
C LEU A 60 20.12 0.72 9.14
N LYS A 61 20.16 1.50 10.22
CA LYS A 61 20.21 0.95 11.59
C LYS A 61 18.94 0.16 11.92
N MET A 62 17.78 0.68 11.55
CA MET A 62 16.50 -0.03 11.73
C MET A 62 16.42 -1.28 10.87
N ALA A 63 16.85 -1.20 9.61
CA ALA A 63 16.90 -2.36 8.71
C ALA A 63 17.80 -3.47 9.28
N ASN A 64 18.99 -3.12 9.76
CA ASN A 64 19.91 -4.06 10.40
C ASN A 64 19.34 -4.61 11.73
N GLY A 65 18.64 -3.77 12.51
CA GLY A 65 17.93 -4.19 13.71
C GLY A 65 16.86 -5.24 13.42
N LEU A 66 16.03 -5.01 12.39
CA LEU A 66 15.02 -5.97 11.94
C LEU A 66 15.66 -7.29 11.46
N ALA A 67 16.75 -7.20 10.70
CA ALA A 67 17.49 -8.37 10.22
C ALA A 67 18.12 -9.15 11.38
N SER A 68 18.68 -8.48 12.38
CA SER A 68 19.27 -9.13 13.56
C SER A 68 18.22 -9.84 14.41
N LEU A 69 17.05 -9.25 14.59
CA LEU A 69 15.92 -9.87 15.29
C LEU A 69 15.39 -11.11 14.52
N ALA A 70 15.45 -11.07 13.20
CA ALA A 70 15.00 -12.17 12.36
C ALA A 70 15.99 -13.35 12.30
N GLY A 71 17.24 -13.18 12.76
CA GLY A 71 18.22 -14.24 12.81
C GLY A 71 18.49 -14.94 11.46
N ASN A 72 18.52 -14.18 10.37
CA ASN A 72 18.68 -14.68 8.99
C ASN A 72 17.50 -15.54 8.46
N ASN A 73 16.38 -15.58 9.18
CA ASN A 73 15.19 -16.28 8.71
C ASN A 73 14.28 -15.32 7.93
N ILE A 74 14.07 -15.61 6.63
CA ILE A 74 13.28 -14.75 5.75
C ILE A 74 11.83 -14.60 6.24
N TYR A 75 11.20 -15.66 6.72
CA TYR A 75 9.81 -15.61 7.18
C TYR A 75 9.65 -14.72 8.40
N LEU A 76 10.61 -14.79 9.32
CA LEU A 76 10.62 -13.99 10.52
C LEU A 76 10.87 -12.51 10.19
N LEU A 77 11.77 -12.22 9.24
CA LEU A 77 11.99 -10.85 8.77
C LEU A 77 10.74 -10.28 8.09
N MET A 78 10.11 -11.05 7.21
CA MET A 78 8.86 -10.64 6.55
C MET A 78 7.77 -10.34 7.59
N PHE A 79 7.65 -11.17 8.63
CA PHE A 79 6.69 -10.94 9.72
C PHE A 79 7.00 -9.64 10.48
N PHE A 80 8.24 -9.40 10.88
CA PHE A 80 8.60 -8.16 11.57
C PHE A 80 8.47 -6.94 10.66
N THR A 81 8.81 -7.07 9.38
CA THR A 81 8.63 -5.99 8.40
C THR A 81 7.15 -5.67 8.18
N MET A 82 6.29 -6.69 8.11
CA MET A 82 4.84 -6.53 8.08
C MET A 82 4.35 -5.72 9.28
N LEU A 83 4.75 -6.15 10.50
CA LEU A 83 4.34 -5.50 11.73
C LEU A 83 4.81 -4.03 11.78
N ALA A 84 6.07 -3.79 11.42
CA ALA A 84 6.63 -2.44 11.34
C ALA A 84 5.89 -1.57 10.31
N SER A 85 5.60 -2.11 9.12
CA SER A 85 4.87 -1.38 8.07
C SER A 85 3.44 -1.04 8.48
N ILE A 86 2.75 -1.95 9.17
CA ILE A 86 1.40 -1.68 9.71
C ILE A 86 1.47 -0.58 10.79
N VAL A 87 2.40 -0.69 11.73
CA VAL A 87 2.54 0.32 12.81
C VAL A 87 2.90 1.69 12.26
N LEU A 88 3.84 1.77 11.31
CA LEU A 88 4.24 3.02 10.67
C LEU A 88 3.13 3.59 9.77
N GLY A 89 2.27 2.72 9.23
CA GLY A 89 1.16 3.08 8.36
C GLY A 89 -0.08 3.61 9.09
N MET A 90 -0.17 3.42 10.40
CA MET A 90 -1.36 3.80 11.16
C MET A 90 -1.62 5.30 11.09
N GLY A 91 -2.75 5.68 10.50
CA GLY A 91 -3.22 7.08 10.51
C GLY A 91 -2.48 8.02 9.58
N VAL A 92 -1.69 7.49 8.66
CA VAL A 92 -0.92 8.27 7.68
C VAL A 92 -1.51 8.05 6.28
N LEU A 93 -1.58 9.12 5.47
CA LEU A 93 -1.98 9.02 4.06
C LEU A 93 -1.10 8.01 3.32
N THR A 94 -1.69 7.19 2.43
CA THR A 94 -1.03 6.09 1.72
C THR A 94 0.30 6.48 1.05
N THR A 95 0.36 7.64 0.39
CA THR A 95 1.58 8.14 -0.26
C THR A 95 2.69 8.44 0.76
N ALA A 96 2.35 9.16 1.83
CA ALA A 96 3.29 9.52 2.89
C ALA A 96 3.76 8.26 3.65
N ASN A 97 2.85 7.35 3.92
CA ASN A 97 3.15 6.06 4.52
C ASN A 97 4.15 5.26 3.67
N TYR A 98 3.90 5.13 2.36
CA TYR A 98 4.84 4.43 1.49
C TYR A 98 6.23 5.07 1.47
N LEU A 99 6.34 6.38 1.46
CA LEU A 99 7.64 7.07 1.52
C LEU A 99 8.41 6.70 2.80
N ILE A 100 7.74 6.66 3.94
CA ILE A 100 8.35 6.32 5.22
C ILE A 100 8.72 4.83 5.27
N THR A 101 7.78 3.94 4.94
CA THR A 101 8.00 2.49 5.03
C THR A 101 9.00 1.98 4.01
N SER A 102 9.03 2.56 2.80
CA SER A 102 10.00 2.19 1.77
C SER A 102 11.44 2.54 2.16
N THR A 103 11.66 3.63 2.90
CA THR A 103 13.00 4.02 3.34
C THR A 103 13.48 3.25 4.57
N ILE A 104 12.56 2.79 5.42
CA ILE A 104 12.90 2.10 6.68
C ILE A 104 12.86 0.57 6.50
N CYS A 105 11.80 0.04 5.93
CA CYS A 105 11.51 -1.39 5.92
C CYS A 105 11.99 -2.10 4.65
N ALA A 106 11.88 -1.48 3.46
CA ALA A 106 12.25 -2.13 2.22
C ALA A 106 13.75 -2.50 2.14
N PRO A 107 14.71 -1.67 2.62
CA PRO A 107 16.12 -2.04 2.61
C PRO A 107 16.44 -3.32 3.40
N ALA A 108 15.72 -3.57 4.51
CA ALA A 108 15.91 -4.79 5.31
C ALA A 108 15.58 -6.05 4.49
N LEU A 109 14.44 -6.03 3.79
CA LEU A 109 14.03 -7.13 2.92
C LEU A 109 14.98 -7.31 1.73
N ILE A 110 15.37 -6.22 1.07
CA ILE A 110 16.28 -6.27 -0.08
C ILE A 110 17.61 -6.88 0.34
N ASN A 111 18.20 -6.42 1.44
CA ASN A 111 19.48 -6.92 1.93
C ASN A 111 19.44 -8.43 2.23
N LEU A 112 18.40 -8.89 2.93
CA LEU A 112 18.29 -10.32 3.24
C LEU A 112 18.00 -11.16 2.00
N LEU A 113 17.16 -10.69 1.07
CA LEU A 113 16.91 -11.37 -0.19
C LEU A 113 18.17 -11.50 -1.05
N CYS A 114 19.01 -10.45 -1.08
CA CYS A 114 20.31 -10.50 -1.74
C CYS A 114 21.23 -11.54 -1.10
N GLN A 115 21.31 -11.57 0.23
CA GLN A 115 22.13 -12.56 0.96
C GLN A 115 21.68 -14.00 0.68
N ILE A 116 20.38 -14.28 0.75
CA ILE A 116 19.83 -15.62 0.51
C ILE A 116 20.07 -16.08 -0.94
N ARG A 117 20.02 -15.15 -1.89
CA ARG A 117 20.25 -15.45 -3.31
C ARG A 117 21.72 -15.39 -3.74
N GLY A 118 22.64 -15.15 -2.79
CA GLY A 118 24.07 -15.11 -3.05
C GLY A 118 24.51 -13.90 -3.89
N ILE A 119 23.74 -12.80 -3.89
CA ILE A 119 24.07 -11.57 -4.60
C ILE A 119 25.01 -10.77 -3.70
N GLY A 120 26.29 -10.74 -4.05
CA GLY A 120 27.33 -10.04 -3.31
C GLY A 120 27.26 -8.51 -3.46
N PRO A 121 27.96 -7.77 -2.58
CA PRO A 121 28.06 -6.31 -2.69
C PRO A 121 28.73 -5.92 -4.02
N GLY A 122 28.16 -4.94 -4.72
CA GLY A 122 28.66 -4.45 -6.01
C GLY A 122 28.06 -5.14 -7.25
N VAL A 123 27.23 -6.15 -7.08
CA VAL A 123 26.43 -6.75 -8.16
C VAL A 123 25.11 -6.00 -8.27
N GLU A 124 24.65 -5.77 -9.50
CA GLU A 124 23.36 -5.12 -9.76
C GLU A 124 22.22 -5.97 -9.20
N ILE A 125 21.40 -5.35 -8.35
CA ILE A 125 20.28 -6.03 -7.70
C ILE A 125 19.16 -6.21 -8.74
N PRO A 126 18.66 -7.44 -8.97
CA PRO A 126 17.55 -7.67 -9.88
C PRO A 126 16.33 -6.83 -9.53
N ALA A 127 15.77 -6.17 -10.53
CA ALA A 127 14.59 -5.30 -10.37
C ALA A 127 13.41 -6.04 -9.70
N ALA A 128 13.29 -7.34 -9.91
CA ALA A 128 12.27 -8.17 -9.28
C ALA A 128 12.40 -8.23 -7.75
N ILE A 129 13.61 -8.21 -7.19
CA ILE A 129 13.85 -8.19 -5.74
C ILE A 129 13.43 -6.83 -5.18
N ILE A 130 13.87 -5.75 -5.83
CA ILE A 130 13.53 -4.38 -5.41
C ILE A 130 12.01 -4.21 -5.44
N MET A 131 11.37 -4.57 -6.56
CA MET A 131 9.94 -4.44 -6.73
C MET A 131 9.15 -5.27 -5.70
N SER A 132 9.55 -6.51 -5.44
CA SER A 132 8.87 -7.36 -4.46
C SER A 132 8.94 -6.79 -3.05
N ALA A 133 10.09 -6.26 -2.63
CA ALA A 133 10.26 -5.63 -1.33
C ALA A 133 9.45 -4.33 -1.19
N HIS A 134 9.46 -3.48 -2.24
CA HIS A 134 8.67 -2.25 -2.24
C HIS A 134 7.16 -2.53 -2.26
N LEU A 135 6.69 -3.49 -3.05
CA LEU A 135 5.28 -3.90 -3.03
C LEU A 135 4.88 -4.50 -1.69
N PHE A 136 5.75 -5.27 -1.05
CA PHE A 136 5.49 -5.83 0.28
C PHE A 136 5.17 -4.73 1.30
N VAL A 137 6.05 -3.74 1.42
CA VAL A 137 5.84 -2.65 2.39
C VAL A 137 4.67 -1.75 2.01
N PHE A 138 4.43 -1.55 0.71
CA PHE A 138 3.30 -0.78 0.20
C PHE A 138 1.95 -1.43 0.55
N TYR A 139 1.81 -2.73 0.31
CA TYR A 139 0.58 -3.46 0.63
C TYR A 139 0.27 -3.42 2.13
N PHE A 140 1.27 -3.66 2.99
CA PHE A 140 1.04 -3.59 4.44
C PHE A 140 0.80 -2.18 4.94
N GLY A 141 1.33 -1.18 4.28
CA GLY A 141 0.99 0.20 4.52
C GLY A 141 -0.48 0.51 4.24
N ILE A 142 -1.03 0.01 3.14
CA ILE A 142 -2.46 0.19 2.80
C ILE A 142 -3.36 -0.63 3.74
N VAL A 143 -2.97 -1.86 4.04
CA VAL A 143 -3.73 -2.76 4.92
C VAL A 143 -3.82 -2.20 6.35
N ALA A 144 -2.89 -1.34 6.77
CA ALA A 144 -2.94 -0.65 8.05
C ALA A 144 -4.25 0.17 8.23
N ASP A 145 -4.79 0.75 7.16
CA ASP A 145 -6.02 1.55 7.20
C ASP A 145 -7.29 0.72 7.48
N ILE A 146 -7.25 -0.58 7.30
CA ILE A 146 -8.36 -1.50 7.59
C ILE A 146 -8.09 -2.39 8.80
N THR A 147 -6.88 -2.30 9.38
CA THR A 147 -6.44 -3.16 10.50
C THR A 147 -6.58 -2.43 11.84
N PRO A 148 -7.23 -3.03 12.86
CA PRO A 148 -7.21 -2.50 14.22
C PRO A 148 -5.76 -2.36 14.74
N PRO A 149 -5.46 -1.35 15.58
CA PRO A 149 -6.39 -0.53 16.37
C PRO A 149 -6.90 0.73 15.68
N VAL A 150 -6.30 1.18 14.58
CA VAL A 150 -6.67 2.46 13.96
C VAL A 150 -7.78 2.30 12.92
N ALA A 151 -7.63 1.39 11.96
CA ALA A 151 -8.66 0.98 10.98
C ALA A 151 -9.49 2.15 10.41
N LEU A 152 -8.85 3.26 9.98
CA LEU A 152 -9.52 4.51 9.61
C LEU A 152 -10.60 4.32 8.55
N ALA A 153 -10.29 3.54 7.50
CA ALA A 153 -11.25 3.28 6.43
C ALA A 153 -12.46 2.45 6.92
N ALA A 154 -12.22 1.46 7.79
CA ALA A 154 -13.29 0.67 8.38
C ALA A 154 -14.15 1.48 9.36
N MET A 155 -13.52 2.40 10.14
CA MET A 155 -14.23 3.30 11.03
C MET A 155 -15.10 4.32 10.27
N ALA A 156 -14.58 4.85 9.15
CA ALA A 156 -15.36 5.74 8.28
C ALA A 156 -16.57 5.01 7.68
N GLY A 157 -16.38 3.76 7.21
CA GLY A 157 -17.47 2.91 6.73
C GLY A 157 -18.51 2.61 7.83
N ALA A 158 -18.04 2.32 9.04
CA ALA A 158 -18.91 2.08 10.21
C ALA A 158 -19.78 3.32 10.55
N ALA A 159 -19.19 4.52 10.47
CA ALA A 159 -19.92 5.77 10.70
C ALA A 159 -21.05 5.99 9.69
N ILE A 160 -20.80 5.69 8.41
CA ILE A 160 -21.81 5.78 7.34
C ILE A 160 -22.91 4.72 7.56
N ALA A 161 -22.54 3.49 7.89
CA ALA A 161 -23.45 2.37 8.10
C ALA A 161 -24.14 2.42 9.48
N LYS A 162 -23.77 3.35 10.36
CA LYS A 162 -24.22 3.43 11.77
C LYS A 162 -23.94 2.11 12.53
N ALA A 163 -22.83 1.46 12.20
CA ALA A 163 -22.38 0.20 12.80
C ALA A 163 -21.33 0.46 13.90
N GLU A 164 -21.03 -0.57 14.68
CA GLU A 164 -20.01 -0.50 15.72
C GLU A 164 -18.60 -0.48 15.10
N PRO A 165 -17.76 0.57 15.32
CA PRO A 165 -16.49 0.77 14.63
C PRO A 165 -15.51 -0.39 14.81
N VAL A 166 -15.34 -0.88 16.04
CA VAL A 166 -14.37 -1.94 16.35
C VAL A 166 -14.76 -3.27 15.69
N LYS A 167 -16.03 -3.64 15.74
CA LYS A 167 -16.53 -4.86 15.08
C LYS A 167 -16.38 -4.76 13.57
N THR A 168 -16.64 -3.58 13.01
CA THR A 168 -16.46 -3.33 11.57
C THR A 168 -14.99 -3.47 11.19
N GLY A 169 -14.05 -2.93 11.98
CA GLY A 169 -12.61 -3.09 11.75
C GLY A 169 -12.15 -4.55 11.79
N ILE A 170 -12.59 -5.32 12.78
CA ILE A 170 -12.27 -6.75 12.88
C ILE A 170 -12.85 -7.53 11.69
N THR A 171 -14.09 -7.22 11.29
CA THR A 171 -14.72 -7.87 10.13
C THR A 171 -13.99 -7.50 8.83
N ALA A 172 -13.60 -6.23 8.66
CA ALA A 172 -12.83 -5.77 7.51
C ALA A 172 -11.48 -6.51 7.41
N THR A 173 -10.76 -6.66 8.53
CA THR A 173 -9.50 -7.42 8.58
C THR A 173 -9.69 -8.89 8.21
N ARG A 174 -10.78 -9.52 8.69
CA ARG A 174 -11.10 -10.92 8.31
C ARG A 174 -11.39 -11.07 6.83
N LEU A 175 -12.17 -10.15 6.24
CA LEU A 175 -12.45 -10.15 4.81
C LEU A 175 -11.21 -9.88 3.97
N ALA A 176 -10.25 -9.11 4.50
CA ALA A 176 -9.02 -8.76 3.83
C ALA A 176 -7.87 -9.76 4.05
N ILE A 177 -8.13 -10.97 4.59
CA ILE A 177 -7.07 -11.94 4.91
C ILE A 177 -6.22 -12.29 3.68
N GLY A 178 -6.83 -12.32 2.49
CA GLY A 178 -6.11 -12.50 1.23
C GLY A 178 -5.08 -11.39 0.96
N ALA A 179 -5.38 -10.14 1.34
CA ALA A 179 -4.46 -9.02 1.18
C ALA A 179 -3.21 -9.13 2.07
N PHE A 180 -3.29 -9.86 3.18
CA PHE A 180 -2.12 -10.17 4.02
C PHE A 180 -1.22 -11.25 3.41
N ILE A 181 -1.78 -12.17 2.63
CA ILE A 181 -1.06 -13.31 2.04
C ILE A 181 -0.36 -12.91 0.75
N VAL A 182 -1.00 -12.09 -0.09
CA VAL A 182 -0.49 -11.69 -1.40
C VAL A 182 0.94 -11.12 -1.37
N PRO A 183 1.31 -10.20 -0.45
CA PRO A 183 2.67 -9.67 -0.40
C PRO A 183 3.74 -10.73 -0.09
N TYR A 184 3.41 -11.73 0.74
CA TYR A 184 4.31 -12.85 1.00
C TYR A 184 4.59 -13.65 -0.28
N ILE A 185 3.56 -13.87 -1.10
CA ILE A 185 3.71 -14.58 -2.37
C ILE A 185 4.63 -13.80 -3.32
N PHE A 186 4.52 -12.47 -3.41
CA PHE A 186 5.38 -11.65 -4.25
C PHE A 186 6.86 -11.74 -3.86
N VAL A 187 7.17 -11.79 -2.57
CA VAL A 187 8.55 -11.89 -2.09
C VAL A 187 9.10 -13.29 -2.31
N LEU A 188 8.31 -14.33 -2.06
CA LEU A 188 8.73 -15.72 -2.22
C LEU A 188 8.81 -16.13 -3.70
N ASN A 189 7.88 -15.64 -4.52
CA ASN A 189 7.79 -15.96 -5.94
C ASN A 189 7.65 -14.70 -6.81
N PRO A 190 8.76 -14.03 -7.14
CA PRO A 190 8.75 -12.80 -7.95
C PRO A 190 8.20 -12.97 -9.37
N SER A 191 8.07 -14.21 -9.87
CA SER A 191 7.47 -14.47 -11.19
C SER A 191 6.02 -13.97 -11.29
N MET A 192 5.31 -13.85 -10.16
CA MET A 192 3.98 -13.22 -10.11
C MET A 192 3.99 -11.73 -10.46
N LEU A 193 5.14 -11.07 -10.36
CA LEU A 193 5.30 -9.66 -10.76
C LEU A 193 5.50 -9.49 -12.27
N MET A 194 5.37 -10.56 -13.05
CA MET A 194 5.58 -10.58 -14.52
C MET A 194 7.00 -10.17 -14.95
N MET A 195 7.96 -10.21 -14.03
CA MET A 195 9.33 -9.80 -14.29
C MET A 195 10.22 -11.03 -14.57
N GLY A 196 10.60 -11.20 -15.84
CA GLY A 196 11.54 -12.27 -16.24
C GLY A 196 10.97 -13.69 -16.24
N ALA A 197 9.65 -13.85 -16.11
CA ALA A 197 8.98 -15.15 -16.14
C ALA A 197 8.31 -15.41 -17.50
N ALA A 198 8.27 -16.66 -17.92
CA ALA A 198 7.54 -17.07 -19.11
C ALA A 198 6.02 -16.93 -18.86
N TRP A 199 5.26 -16.60 -19.89
CA TRP A 199 3.81 -16.34 -19.78
C TRP A 199 3.02 -17.51 -19.17
N TYR A 200 3.42 -18.74 -19.42
CA TYR A 200 2.77 -19.94 -18.86
C TYR A 200 3.05 -20.10 -17.35
N GLU A 201 4.24 -19.71 -16.87
CA GLU A 201 4.56 -19.70 -15.43
C GLU A 201 3.73 -18.67 -14.68
N ILE A 202 3.53 -17.50 -15.29
CA ILE A 202 2.67 -16.44 -14.73
C ILE A 202 1.24 -16.96 -14.61
N LEU A 203 0.71 -17.58 -15.67
CA LEU A 203 -0.64 -18.12 -15.70
C LEU A 203 -0.85 -19.20 -14.64
N PHE A 204 0.10 -20.11 -14.49
CA PHE A 204 0.06 -21.17 -13.48
C PHE A 204 0.12 -20.61 -12.05
N ASN A 205 1.00 -19.65 -11.80
CA ASN A 205 1.14 -19.02 -10.49
C ASN A 205 -0.10 -18.21 -10.11
N VAL A 206 -0.70 -17.49 -11.06
CA VAL A 206 -1.96 -16.77 -10.84
C VAL A 206 -3.11 -17.75 -10.55
N ALA A 207 -3.22 -18.83 -11.32
CA ALA A 207 -4.26 -19.83 -11.12
C ALA A 207 -4.14 -20.52 -9.74
N THR A 208 -2.92 -20.89 -9.33
CA THR A 208 -2.66 -21.49 -8.02
C THR A 208 -2.91 -20.52 -6.87
N ALA A 209 -2.54 -19.23 -7.02
CA ALA A 209 -2.81 -18.21 -6.02
C ALA A 209 -4.32 -17.95 -5.86
N LEU A 210 -5.06 -17.84 -6.97
CA LEU A 210 -6.52 -17.69 -6.94
C LEU A 210 -7.20 -18.91 -6.31
N GLY A 211 -6.74 -20.12 -6.66
CA GLY A 211 -7.24 -21.35 -6.05
C GLY A 211 -6.99 -21.41 -4.54
N GLY A 212 -5.78 -21.03 -4.09
CA GLY A 212 -5.45 -20.95 -2.68
C GLY A 212 -6.28 -19.91 -1.92
N MET A 213 -6.52 -18.74 -2.52
CA MET A 213 -7.37 -17.70 -1.93
C MET A 213 -8.84 -18.13 -1.85
N TYR A 214 -9.33 -18.84 -2.86
CA TYR A 214 -10.69 -19.37 -2.87
C TYR A 214 -10.92 -20.43 -1.76
N ILE A 215 -9.91 -21.24 -1.46
CA ILE A 215 -9.98 -22.23 -0.38
C ILE A 215 -9.98 -21.56 1.01
N LEU A 216 -9.33 -20.38 1.13
CA LEU A 216 -9.21 -19.65 2.40
C LEU A 216 -10.38 -18.70 2.68
N SER A 217 -11.19 -18.37 1.67
CA SER A 217 -12.37 -17.49 1.81
C SER A 217 -13.61 -18.27 2.21
#